data_106f06b10e077996ac8c2b91cf8b3906
#
_entry.id   106f06b10e077996ac8c2b91cf8b3906
#
_cell.length_a   1.000
_cell.length_b   1.000
_cell.length_c   1.000
_cell.angle_alpha   90.00
_cell.angle_beta   90.00
_cell.angle_gamma   90.00
#
_symmetry.space_group_name_H-M   'P 1'
#
loop_
_entity.id
_entity.type
_entity.pdbx_description
1 polymer ?
#
loop_
_entity_poly.entity_id
_entity_poly.type
_entity_poly.pdbx_seq_one_letter_code
_entity_poly.pdbx_strand_id
1 'polypeptide(L)'
;MKNLQGGSIPHVPVIDGDFWYIGTYPNLGDLAYGPEHEVVDHAIFQSVDGRWHLWACVRGTKIGRLLYGWEGASLEKGPWQPAGIVMRADREYGESINDWSGEEWIQAPHVIVKDSVYYMFYGGHNSELGECQICLATSLDGRSWQRYRNAQGYSRLFVGPGEARDPMVIKVGDLYHCYYAGHDTGLRKPCKVYCRTSQDLYQWSDYREVSWGGYTSGTGFWSAECPFVVYLDGYYYLFRTSEYRSPARTHVYRSQDPLDFGLGNDSKWVTTLRVAAPEIVQVGDQYYISTVEDLKGGVQLARLKWL
;
A
#
# COMPACT_ATOMS: atom_id res chain seq x y z
N MET A 1 -10.38 -8.91 -43.17
CA MET A 1 -10.16 -9.57 -41.87
C MET A 1 -10.74 -8.66 -40.81
N LYS A 2 -11.83 -9.07 -40.17
CA LYS A 2 -12.45 -8.30 -39.09
C LYS A 2 -11.55 -8.41 -37.84
N ASN A 3 -10.94 -7.32 -37.39
CA ASN A 3 -10.37 -7.21 -36.05
C ASN A 3 -11.50 -7.48 -35.06
N LEU A 4 -11.50 -8.65 -34.48
CA LEU A 4 -12.22 -8.91 -33.24
C LEU A 4 -11.53 -8.04 -32.17
N GLN A 5 -12.04 -6.84 -31.94
CA GLN A 5 -11.78 -6.13 -30.70
C GLN A 5 -12.28 -7.05 -29.59
N GLY A 6 -11.37 -7.66 -28.84
CA GLY A 6 -11.71 -8.38 -27.63
C GLY A 6 -12.42 -7.39 -26.72
N GLY A 7 -13.72 -7.59 -26.52
CA GLY A 7 -14.50 -6.74 -25.61
C GLY A 7 -13.93 -6.88 -24.19
N SER A 8 -13.87 -5.76 -23.46
CA SER A 8 -13.53 -5.76 -22.05
C SER A 8 -14.53 -6.63 -21.28
N ILE A 9 -14.04 -7.57 -20.48
CA ILE A 9 -14.85 -8.46 -19.66
C ILE A 9 -14.83 -7.94 -18.23
N PRO A 10 -15.99 -7.52 -17.68
CA PRO A 10 -16.05 -7.09 -16.30
C PRO A 10 -16.09 -8.28 -15.35
N HIS A 11 -15.25 -8.24 -14.32
CA HIS A 11 -15.18 -9.26 -13.30
C HIS A 11 -15.59 -8.73 -11.92
N VAL A 12 -15.84 -9.64 -10.98
CA VAL A 12 -16.07 -9.34 -9.57
C VAL A 12 -15.06 -10.13 -8.74
N PRO A 13 -14.22 -9.49 -7.95
CA PRO A 13 -13.30 -10.20 -7.07
C PRO A 13 -14.04 -10.82 -5.89
N VAL A 14 -13.71 -12.07 -5.57
CA VAL A 14 -14.23 -12.81 -4.41
C VAL A 14 -13.10 -13.55 -3.70
N ILE A 15 -13.17 -13.60 -2.37
CA ILE A 15 -12.23 -14.39 -1.56
C ILE A 15 -12.56 -15.87 -1.77
N ASP A 16 -11.54 -16.68 -2.07
CA ASP A 16 -11.66 -18.11 -2.33
C ASP A 16 -11.01 -18.94 -1.24
N GLY A 17 -11.84 -19.49 -0.37
CA GLY A 17 -11.43 -20.30 0.77
C GLY A 17 -11.10 -19.50 2.03
N ASP A 18 -10.33 -20.14 2.93
CA ASP A 18 -9.98 -19.58 4.23
C ASP A 18 -8.71 -18.74 4.17
N PHE A 19 -8.56 -17.86 5.15
CA PHE A 19 -7.33 -17.11 5.38
C PHE A 19 -6.31 -17.94 6.17
N TRP A 20 -5.02 -17.74 5.87
CA TRP A 20 -3.90 -18.27 6.67
C TRP A 20 -2.91 -17.16 6.98
N TYR A 21 -2.25 -17.25 8.15
CA TYR A 21 -1.23 -16.28 8.54
C TYR A 21 0.06 -16.47 7.73
N ILE A 22 0.59 -15.36 7.18
CA ILE A 22 1.94 -15.27 6.62
C ILE A 22 2.86 -14.46 7.55
N GLY A 23 2.38 -13.39 8.19
CA GLY A 23 3.08 -12.64 9.23
C GLY A 23 2.37 -12.81 10.55
N THR A 24 3.11 -13.21 11.59
CA THR A 24 2.60 -13.31 12.96
C THR A 24 2.89 -12.04 13.73
N TYR A 25 2.33 -11.91 14.95
CA TYR A 25 2.61 -10.79 15.82
C TYR A 25 4.13 -10.63 16.05
N PRO A 26 4.72 -9.44 15.77
CA PRO A 26 6.17 -9.26 15.81
C PRO A 26 6.72 -9.23 17.23
N ASN A 27 7.88 -9.84 17.46
CA ASN A 27 8.64 -9.66 18.70
C ASN A 27 9.55 -8.43 18.56
N LEU A 28 9.20 -7.35 19.22
CA LEU A 28 9.94 -6.09 19.21
C LEU A 28 10.94 -5.93 20.35
N GLY A 29 11.03 -6.91 21.27
CA GLY A 29 11.92 -6.82 22.44
C GLY A 29 11.67 -5.52 23.24
N ASP A 30 12.75 -4.78 23.50
CA ASP A 30 12.69 -3.53 24.30
C ASP A 30 11.92 -2.40 23.64
N LEU A 31 11.60 -2.49 22.34
CA LEU A 31 10.80 -1.47 21.64
C LEU A 31 9.29 -1.64 21.80
N ALA A 32 8.84 -2.74 22.40
CA ALA A 32 7.42 -2.97 22.65
C ALA A 32 6.89 -2.09 23.79
N TYR A 33 5.69 -1.55 23.62
CA TYR A 33 4.86 -1.01 24.70
C TYR A 33 3.94 -2.11 25.27
N GLY A 34 4.49 -3.26 25.70
CA GLY A 34 3.67 -4.41 26.06
C GLY A 34 2.90 -4.96 24.84
N PRO A 35 1.66 -5.46 24.99
CA PRO A 35 0.90 -6.08 23.90
C PRO A 35 0.11 -5.08 23.03
N GLU A 36 0.46 -3.79 23.02
CA GLU A 36 -0.38 -2.75 22.43
C GLU A 36 0.04 -2.33 21.01
N HIS A 37 1.16 -2.84 20.45
CA HIS A 37 1.52 -2.52 19.09
C HIS A 37 0.64 -3.25 18.06
N GLU A 38 0.47 -2.64 16.89
CA GLU A 38 -0.40 -3.10 15.81
C GLU A 38 0.40 -3.27 14.52
N VAL A 39 0.10 -4.33 13.76
CA VAL A 39 0.60 -4.54 12.40
C VAL A 39 -0.42 -3.95 11.43
N VAL A 40 0.05 -3.07 10.56
CA VAL A 40 -0.79 -2.39 9.57
C VAL A 40 -0.12 -2.46 8.19
N ASP A 41 -0.50 -1.67 7.27
CA ASP A 41 -0.02 -1.45 5.92
C ASP A 41 1.29 -2.17 5.56
N HIS A 42 1.30 -2.98 4.52
CA HIS A 42 2.40 -3.88 4.24
C HIS A 42 2.64 -4.06 2.74
N ALA A 43 3.78 -4.64 2.40
CA ALA A 43 4.12 -5.11 1.05
C ALA A 43 4.47 -6.58 1.07
N ILE A 44 4.07 -7.29 0.01
CA ILE A 44 4.45 -8.68 -0.26
C ILE A 44 5.21 -8.69 -1.58
N PHE A 45 6.47 -9.15 -1.57
CA PHE A 45 7.30 -9.20 -2.76
C PHE A 45 8.26 -10.40 -2.73
N GLN A 46 8.83 -10.74 -3.88
CA GLN A 46 9.79 -11.84 -4.00
C GLN A 46 11.17 -11.28 -4.35
N SER A 47 12.20 -11.67 -3.61
CA SER A 47 13.60 -11.34 -3.91
C SER A 47 14.18 -12.21 -5.04
N VAL A 48 15.36 -11.84 -5.58
CA VAL A 48 15.99 -12.56 -6.70
C VAL A 48 16.28 -14.03 -6.42
N ASP A 49 16.47 -14.42 -5.16
CA ASP A 49 16.69 -15.80 -4.75
C ASP A 49 15.39 -16.62 -4.62
N GLY A 50 14.24 -16.03 -4.99
CA GLY A 50 12.93 -16.68 -4.95
C GLY A 50 12.26 -16.70 -3.57
N ARG A 51 12.84 -16.08 -2.55
CA ARG A 51 12.22 -15.92 -1.24
C ARG A 51 11.13 -14.87 -1.27
N TRP A 52 10.02 -15.16 -0.63
CA TRP A 52 8.95 -14.21 -0.37
C TRP A 52 9.26 -13.39 0.87
N HIS A 53 9.00 -12.10 0.78
CA HIS A 53 9.14 -11.13 1.85
C HIS A 53 7.78 -10.49 2.14
N LEU A 54 7.49 -10.33 3.41
CA LEU A 54 6.44 -9.47 3.93
C LEU A 54 7.11 -8.40 4.76
N TRP A 55 6.95 -7.14 4.39
CA TRP A 55 7.37 -6.00 5.21
C TRP A 55 6.13 -5.22 5.62
N ALA A 56 5.89 -5.10 6.92
CA ALA A 56 4.72 -4.41 7.44
C ALA A 56 5.11 -3.27 8.39
N CYS A 57 4.32 -2.21 8.36
CA CYS A 57 4.38 -1.16 9.34
C CYS A 57 3.90 -1.70 10.69
N VAL A 58 4.71 -1.50 11.72
CA VAL A 58 4.33 -1.75 13.11
C VAL A 58 4.25 -0.42 13.83
N ARG A 59 3.08 -0.10 14.39
CA ARG A 59 2.81 1.14 15.12
C ARG A 59 2.50 0.87 16.59
N GLY A 60 2.54 1.91 17.42
CA GLY A 60 2.36 1.79 18.88
C GLY A 60 3.60 1.18 19.55
N THR A 61 4.79 1.44 19.00
CA THR A 61 6.07 1.06 19.58
C THR A 61 6.64 2.21 20.41
N LYS A 62 7.65 1.96 21.23
CA LYS A 62 8.35 3.00 22.02
C LYS A 62 9.03 4.09 21.17
N ILE A 63 9.23 3.84 19.90
CA ILE A 63 9.87 4.76 18.96
C ILE A 63 8.93 5.25 17.86
N GLY A 64 7.64 4.90 17.91
CA GLY A 64 6.63 5.27 16.92
C GLY A 64 6.35 4.15 15.91
N ARG A 65 6.68 4.34 14.63
CA ARG A 65 6.43 3.38 13.54
C ARG A 65 7.72 2.92 12.90
N LEU A 66 7.80 1.61 12.65
CA LEU A 66 8.93 0.97 11.98
C LEU A 66 8.41 -0.07 10.98
N LEU A 67 9.27 -0.59 10.10
CA LEU A 67 8.95 -1.73 9.26
C LEU A 67 9.59 -2.99 9.86
N TYR A 68 8.76 -4.03 10.01
CA TYR A 68 9.16 -5.36 10.45
C TYR A 68 8.95 -6.37 9.32
N GLY A 69 9.84 -7.35 9.22
CA GLY A 69 9.88 -8.30 8.11
C GLY A 69 9.63 -9.74 8.53
N TRP A 70 9.08 -10.52 7.58
CA TRP A 70 9.00 -11.97 7.61
C TRP A 70 9.44 -12.54 6.26
N GLU A 71 9.98 -13.74 6.25
CA GLU A 71 10.42 -14.44 5.04
C GLU A 71 9.77 -15.82 4.92
N GLY A 72 9.33 -16.17 3.71
CA GLY A 72 8.71 -17.43 3.38
C GLY A 72 9.20 -18.04 2.07
N ALA A 73 9.02 -19.34 1.92
CA ALA A 73 9.35 -20.05 0.69
C ALA A 73 8.16 -20.13 -0.29
N SER A 74 6.95 -19.86 0.17
CA SER A 74 5.71 -20.01 -0.60
C SER A 74 4.62 -19.10 -0.06
N LEU A 75 3.77 -18.57 -0.96
CA LEU A 75 2.55 -17.86 -0.57
C LEU A 75 1.52 -18.79 0.09
N GLU A 76 1.49 -20.05 -0.26
CA GLU A 76 0.49 -21.02 0.24
C GLU A 76 0.83 -21.67 1.57
N LYS A 77 1.96 -21.30 2.16
CA LYS A 77 2.42 -21.88 3.44
C LYS A 77 2.84 -20.77 4.39
N GLY A 78 2.26 -20.79 5.56
CA GLY A 78 2.62 -19.91 6.67
C GLY A 78 2.56 -20.64 8.00
N PRO A 79 2.85 -19.94 9.08
CA PRO A 79 3.41 -18.60 9.12
C PRO A 79 4.85 -18.54 8.61
N TRP A 80 5.27 -17.39 8.07
CA TRP A 80 6.64 -17.15 7.63
C TRP A 80 7.56 -16.87 8.82
N GLN A 81 8.87 -17.03 8.59
CA GLN A 81 9.86 -16.79 9.63
C GLN A 81 10.07 -15.30 9.86
N PRO A 82 10.04 -14.80 11.11
CA PRO A 82 10.37 -13.43 11.40
C PRO A 82 11.80 -13.07 10.97
N ALA A 83 11.96 -11.99 10.23
CA ALA A 83 13.25 -11.42 9.85
C ALA A 83 13.71 -10.28 10.79
N GLY A 84 12.80 -9.80 11.65
CA GLY A 84 13.07 -8.71 12.58
C GLY A 84 12.76 -7.34 12.00
N ILE A 85 13.30 -6.29 12.63
CA ILE A 85 13.17 -4.90 12.17
C ILE A 85 13.99 -4.74 10.90
N VAL A 86 13.33 -4.43 9.79
CA VAL A 86 13.97 -4.32 8.46
C VAL A 86 14.23 -2.88 8.06
N MET A 87 13.47 -1.93 8.62
CA MET A 87 13.67 -0.51 8.35
C MET A 87 13.15 0.36 9.50
N ARG A 88 13.90 1.41 9.83
CA ARG A 88 13.51 2.50 10.73
C ARG A 88 13.65 3.83 9.99
N ALA A 89 12.97 4.87 10.49
CA ALA A 89 13.14 6.20 9.93
C ALA A 89 14.60 6.69 10.10
N ASP A 90 15.08 7.42 9.11
CA ASP A 90 16.41 8.01 9.12
C ASP A 90 16.31 9.52 8.82
N ARG A 91 16.61 10.32 9.84
CA ARG A 91 16.52 11.79 9.75
C ARG A 91 17.53 12.40 8.77
N GLU A 92 18.64 11.74 8.48
CA GLU A 92 19.59 12.18 7.45
C GLU A 92 18.99 12.12 6.04
N TYR A 93 17.94 11.30 5.87
CA TYR A 93 17.18 11.20 4.64
C TYR A 93 15.88 12.02 4.65
N GLY A 94 15.70 12.90 5.64
CA GLY A 94 14.52 13.75 5.75
C GLY A 94 13.27 13.03 6.24
N GLU A 95 13.43 11.86 6.86
CA GLU A 95 12.33 11.08 7.43
C GLU A 95 12.12 11.44 8.90
N SER A 96 10.87 11.59 9.33
CA SER A 96 10.49 11.90 10.72
C SER A 96 11.17 13.15 11.30
N ILE A 97 11.40 14.17 10.47
CA ILE A 97 11.90 15.46 10.93
C ILE A 97 10.77 16.17 11.66
N ASN A 98 11.06 16.61 12.89
CA ASN A 98 10.13 17.39 13.73
C ASN A 98 8.73 16.78 13.82
N ASP A 99 8.63 15.45 13.98
CA ASP A 99 7.35 14.87 14.29
C ASP A 99 6.81 15.37 15.64
N TRP A 100 5.49 15.18 15.84
CA TRP A 100 4.79 15.78 16.98
C TRP A 100 5.25 15.27 18.34
N SER A 101 5.93 14.13 18.41
CA SER A 101 6.29 13.41 19.62
C SER A 101 7.78 13.07 19.71
N GLY A 102 8.57 13.38 18.68
CA GLY A 102 9.94 12.89 18.54
C GLY A 102 10.01 11.44 18.08
N GLU A 103 8.88 10.84 17.68
CA GLU A 103 8.76 9.46 17.23
C GLU A 103 9.20 9.28 15.78
N GLU A 104 9.57 8.07 15.45
CA GLU A 104 9.82 7.66 14.08
C GLU A 104 8.50 7.41 13.34
N TRP A 105 8.44 7.77 12.05
CA TRP A 105 7.22 7.61 11.27
C TRP A 105 7.53 7.24 9.83
N ILE A 106 7.63 5.93 9.59
CA ILE A 106 7.60 5.34 8.23
C ILE A 106 6.53 4.28 8.17
N GLN A 107 5.86 4.14 7.03
CA GLN A 107 4.70 3.25 6.90
C GLN A 107 4.41 2.85 5.47
N ALA A 108 3.52 1.87 5.31
CA ALA A 108 2.88 1.48 4.06
C ALA A 108 3.89 1.31 2.90
N PRO A 109 4.81 0.34 3.00
CA PRO A 109 5.70 0.03 1.91
C PRO A 109 4.93 -0.59 0.73
N HIS A 110 5.35 -0.28 -0.50
CA HIS A 110 4.90 -0.94 -1.72
C HIS A 110 6.10 -1.18 -2.63
N VAL A 111 6.24 -2.36 -3.20
CA VAL A 111 7.41 -2.76 -3.99
C VAL A 111 7.01 -3.12 -5.41
N ILE A 112 7.70 -2.52 -6.38
CA ILE A 112 7.65 -2.95 -7.79
C ILE A 112 9.04 -3.30 -8.29
N VAL A 113 9.11 -4.07 -9.37
CA VAL A 113 10.35 -4.39 -10.06
C VAL A 113 10.31 -3.81 -11.47
N LYS A 114 11.37 -3.07 -11.85
CA LYS A 114 11.56 -2.52 -13.18
C LYS A 114 13.02 -2.74 -13.59
N ASP A 115 13.26 -3.34 -14.75
CA ASP A 115 14.60 -3.55 -15.30
C ASP A 115 15.58 -4.21 -14.29
N SER A 116 15.09 -5.23 -13.57
CA SER A 116 15.81 -5.95 -12.50
C SER A 116 16.20 -5.10 -11.28
N VAL A 117 15.64 -3.92 -11.12
CA VAL A 117 15.76 -3.07 -9.94
C VAL A 117 14.45 -3.09 -9.17
N TYR A 118 14.53 -3.27 -7.88
CA TYR A 118 13.40 -3.15 -6.96
C TYR A 118 13.26 -1.70 -6.52
N TYR A 119 12.03 -1.19 -6.53
CA TYR A 119 11.66 0.15 -6.09
C TYR A 119 10.65 0.00 -4.96
N MET A 120 11.00 0.42 -3.76
CA MET A 120 10.08 0.45 -2.62
C MET A 120 9.65 1.89 -2.36
N PHE A 121 8.36 2.13 -2.54
CA PHE A 121 7.70 3.37 -2.17
C PHE A 121 7.14 3.22 -0.75
N TYR A 122 7.27 4.24 0.08
CA TYR A 122 6.76 4.21 1.45
C TYR A 122 6.37 5.60 1.93
N GLY A 123 5.42 5.67 2.85
CA GLY A 123 5.01 6.90 3.48
C GLY A 123 5.97 7.34 4.59
N GLY A 124 6.11 8.63 4.77
CA GLY A 124 6.87 9.22 5.85
C GLY A 124 6.24 10.53 6.33
N HIS A 125 6.48 10.89 7.59
CA HIS A 125 6.06 12.18 8.11
C HIS A 125 7.22 13.17 8.10
N ASN A 126 6.91 14.43 7.77
CA ASN A 126 7.86 15.53 7.87
C ASN A 126 7.09 16.81 8.23
N SER A 127 7.09 17.17 9.51
CA SER A 127 6.30 18.30 10.01
C SER A 127 6.85 19.67 9.58
N GLU A 128 8.10 19.77 9.12
CA GLU A 128 8.62 21.02 8.55
C GLU A 128 7.87 21.41 7.27
N LEU A 129 7.31 20.42 6.57
CA LEU A 129 6.54 20.63 5.36
C LEU A 129 5.05 20.86 5.63
N GLY A 130 4.58 20.58 6.85
CA GLY A 130 3.15 20.58 7.21
C GLY A 130 2.32 19.51 6.49
N GLU A 131 2.96 18.60 5.75
CA GLU A 131 2.35 17.52 4.97
C GLU A 131 3.22 16.26 5.03
N CYS A 132 2.59 15.10 4.87
CA CYS A 132 3.33 13.85 4.72
C CYS A 132 3.94 13.72 3.32
N GLN A 133 4.90 12.83 3.20
CA GLN A 133 5.70 12.62 2.00
C GLN A 133 5.70 11.15 1.58
N ILE A 134 5.88 10.94 0.27
CA ILE A 134 6.19 9.61 -0.27
C ILE A 134 7.67 9.56 -0.58
N CYS A 135 8.33 8.54 -0.04
CA CYS A 135 9.77 8.28 -0.12
C CYS A 135 10.07 7.07 -1.01
N LEU A 136 11.33 6.92 -1.40
CA LEU A 136 11.81 5.84 -2.24
C LEU A 136 13.08 5.20 -1.66
N ALA A 137 13.13 3.88 -1.70
CA ALA A 137 14.36 3.09 -1.60
C ALA A 137 14.45 2.12 -2.78
N THR A 138 15.67 1.75 -3.16
CA THR A 138 15.92 0.81 -4.27
C THR A 138 16.78 -0.35 -3.81
N SER A 139 16.68 -1.49 -4.52
CA SER A 139 17.49 -2.67 -4.29
C SER A 139 17.77 -3.41 -5.60
N LEU A 140 18.91 -4.10 -5.69
CA LEU A 140 19.23 -4.96 -6.83
C LEU A 140 18.87 -6.43 -6.56
N ASP A 141 18.64 -6.79 -5.30
CA ASP A 141 18.41 -8.18 -4.88
C ASP A 141 17.08 -8.37 -4.13
N GLY A 142 16.38 -7.29 -3.75
CA GLY A 142 15.19 -7.32 -2.90
C GLY A 142 15.48 -7.55 -1.42
N ARG A 143 16.76 -7.50 -1.00
CA ARG A 143 17.22 -7.72 0.38
C ARG A 143 17.99 -6.54 0.94
N SER A 144 18.92 -6.02 0.16
CA SER A 144 19.79 -4.90 0.53
C SER A 144 19.23 -3.62 -0.08
N TRP A 145 18.70 -2.72 0.75
CA TRP A 145 17.99 -1.54 0.30
C TRP A 145 18.80 -0.27 0.51
N GLN A 146 18.82 0.59 -0.50
CA GLN A 146 19.43 1.91 -0.48
C GLN A 146 18.36 2.98 -0.65
N ARG A 147 18.28 3.92 0.30
CA ARG A 147 17.41 5.08 0.18
C ARG A 147 17.82 5.96 -0.99
N TYR A 148 16.85 6.42 -1.73
CA TYR A 148 17.05 7.46 -2.75
C TYR A 148 17.53 8.76 -2.08
N ARG A 149 18.26 9.58 -2.84
CA ARG A 149 18.61 10.95 -2.43
C ARG A 149 18.22 11.92 -3.55
N ASN A 150 17.26 12.78 -3.26
CA ASN A 150 16.93 13.91 -4.13
C ASN A 150 18.01 15.02 -4.03
N ALA A 151 17.80 16.15 -4.69
CA ALA A 151 18.76 17.27 -4.69
C ALA A 151 19.02 17.88 -3.28
N GLN A 152 18.12 17.64 -2.33
CA GLN A 152 18.27 18.04 -0.93
C GLN A 152 18.91 16.95 -0.05
N GLY A 153 19.22 15.79 -0.61
CA GLY A 153 19.74 14.63 0.10
C GLY A 153 18.68 13.75 0.75
N TYR A 154 17.39 13.99 0.52
CA TYR A 154 16.26 13.31 1.16
C TYR A 154 15.72 12.17 0.31
N SER A 155 15.15 11.15 0.97
CA SER A 155 14.50 10.00 0.30
C SER A 155 13.18 10.36 -0.40
N ARG A 156 12.68 11.57 -0.16
CA ARG A 156 11.41 12.08 -0.63
C ARG A 156 11.33 12.23 -2.15
N LEU A 157 10.27 11.69 -2.73
CA LEU A 157 9.86 11.94 -4.12
C LEU A 157 8.93 13.15 -4.23
N PHE A 158 7.88 13.18 -3.40
CA PHE A 158 6.88 14.26 -3.36
C PHE A 158 6.19 14.36 -2.00
N VAL A 159 5.46 15.46 -1.80
CA VAL A 159 4.65 15.73 -0.60
C VAL A 159 3.18 15.86 -0.96
N GLY A 160 2.33 15.67 0.02
CA GLY A 160 0.90 15.99 0.02
C GLY A 160 0.07 15.40 -1.14
N PRO A 161 -1.20 15.80 -1.14
CA PRO A 161 -1.82 16.74 -0.21
C PRO A 161 -2.08 16.11 1.17
N GLY A 162 -1.90 16.92 2.19
CA GLY A 162 -2.14 16.58 3.60
C GLY A 162 -1.30 15.39 4.07
N GLU A 163 -1.95 14.39 4.66
CA GLU A 163 -1.29 13.16 5.13
C GLU A 163 -1.12 12.14 4.00
N ALA A 164 -0.33 12.46 2.97
CA ALA A 164 -0.01 11.57 1.86
C ALA A 164 0.63 10.28 2.38
N ARG A 165 0.01 9.12 2.11
CA ARG A 165 0.41 7.80 2.60
C ARG A 165 -0.09 6.68 1.71
N ASP A 166 0.30 5.45 2.01
CA ASP A 166 -0.18 4.22 1.38
C ASP A 166 0.06 4.21 -0.15
N PRO A 167 1.29 4.46 -0.62
CA PRO A 167 1.57 4.50 -2.04
C PRO A 167 1.44 3.11 -2.66
N MET A 168 0.79 3.03 -3.80
CA MET A 168 0.73 1.86 -4.67
C MET A 168 1.08 2.27 -6.10
N VAL A 169 2.04 1.63 -6.71
CA VAL A 169 2.54 1.97 -8.04
C VAL A 169 2.30 0.85 -9.04
N ILE A 170 1.71 1.18 -10.17
CA ILE A 170 1.47 0.27 -11.28
C ILE A 170 1.84 0.93 -12.62
N LYS A 171 2.31 0.15 -13.59
CA LYS A 171 2.55 0.62 -14.95
C LYS A 171 1.25 0.60 -15.75
N VAL A 172 0.90 1.73 -16.37
CA VAL A 172 -0.27 1.91 -17.24
C VAL A 172 0.20 2.53 -18.55
N GLY A 173 0.18 1.73 -19.64
CA GLY A 173 0.79 2.15 -20.90
C GLY A 173 2.28 2.45 -20.72
N ASP A 174 2.68 3.68 -21.08
CA ASP A 174 4.08 4.13 -20.98
C ASP A 174 4.39 4.85 -19.66
N LEU A 175 3.39 5.04 -18.79
CA LEU A 175 3.52 5.76 -17.53
C LEU A 175 3.37 4.84 -16.32
N TYR A 176 4.03 5.19 -15.23
CA TYR A 176 3.76 4.68 -13.91
C TYR A 176 2.72 5.56 -13.23
N HIS A 177 1.74 4.96 -12.59
CA HIS A 177 0.72 5.62 -11.80
C HIS A 177 0.96 5.28 -10.33
N CYS A 178 1.17 6.30 -9.50
CA CYS A 178 1.21 6.15 -8.04
C CYS A 178 -0.14 6.56 -7.48
N TYR A 179 -0.91 5.60 -7.02
CA TYR A 179 -2.12 5.85 -6.23
C TYR A 179 -1.74 5.92 -4.76
N TYR A 180 -2.31 6.86 -4.03
CA TYR A 180 -2.02 7.03 -2.61
C TYR A 180 -3.18 7.71 -1.88
N ALA A 181 -3.29 7.45 -0.58
CA ALA A 181 -4.26 8.12 0.27
C ALA A 181 -3.75 9.50 0.69
N GLY A 182 -4.66 10.45 0.85
CA GLY A 182 -4.34 11.79 1.32
C GLY A 182 -5.60 12.56 1.68
N HIS A 183 -5.43 13.83 2.06
CA HIS A 183 -6.51 14.72 2.44
C HIS A 183 -6.29 16.09 1.84
N ASP A 184 -7.36 16.83 1.57
CA ASP A 184 -7.23 18.26 1.32
C ASP A 184 -6.61 18.95 2.55
N THR A 185 -5.92 20.06 2.33
CA THR A 185 -5.37 20.86 3.41
C THR A 185 -6.47 21.35 4.35
N GLY A 186 -6.27 21.20 5.65
CA GLY A 186 -7.19 21.59 6.71
C GLY A 186 -7.63 20.43 7.61
N LEU A 187 -8.29 20.79 8.72
CA LEU A 187 -8.67 19.83 9.75
C LEU A 187 -9.81 18.91 9.27
N ARG A 188 -9.65 17.59 9.48
CA ARG A 188 -10.70 16.56 9.31
C ARG A 188 -11.38 16.53 7.94
N LYS A 189 -10.62 16.77 6.88
CA LYS A 189 -11.14 16.61 5.52
C LYS A 189 -11.33 15.12 5.17
N PRO A 190 -12.23 14.78 4.24
CA PRO A 190 -12.38 13.42 3.78
C PRO A 190 -11.09 12.84 3.24
N CYS A 191 -10.83 11.56 3.52
CA CYS A 191 -9.80 10.81 2.85
C CYS A 191 -10.15 10.61 1.38
N LYS A 192 -9.17 10.80 0.52
CA LYS A 192 -9.29 10.64 -0.94
C LYS A 192 -8.14 9.79 -1.45
N VAL A 193 -8.38 9.10 -2.55
CA VAL A 193 -7.32 8.50 -3.35
C VAL A 193 -6.90 9.51 -4.40
N TYR A 194 -5.61 9.82 -4.39
CA TYR A 194 -4.94 10.66 -5.38
C TYR A 194 -4.09 9.79 -6.31
N CYS A 195 -3.77 10.32 -7.48
CA CYS A 195 -2.83 9.72 -8.41
C CYS A 195 -1.84 10.75 -8.92
N ARG A 196 -0.57 10.36 -9.01
CA ARG A 196 0.49 11.06 -9.76
C ARG A 196 1.03 10.10 -10.81
N THR A 197 1.59 10.64 -11.89
CA THR A 197 2.18 9.85 -12.98
C THR A 197 3.66 10.16 -13.15
N SER A 198 4.43 9.17 -13.62
CA SER A 198 5.87 9.26 -13.85
C SER A 198 6.30 8.42 -15.06
N GLN A 199 7.33 8.85 -15.77
CA GLN A 199 8.00 8.05 -16.80
C GLN A 199 9.17 7.22 -16.25
N ASP A 200 9.78 7.69 -15.17
CA ASP A 200 11.07 7.20 -14.67
C ASP A 200 11.05 6.68 -13.21
N LEU A 201 9.93 6.86 -12.49
CA LEU A 201 9.73 6.58 -11.05
C LEU A 201 10.38 7.60 -10.09
N TYR A 202 11.04 8.62 -10.62
CA TYR A 202 11.73 9.65 -9.83
C TYR A 202 11.05 11.00 -9.92
N GLN A 203 10.61 11.39 -11.12
CA GLN A 203 9.90 12.64 -11.37
C GLN A 203 8.41 12.36 -11.51
N TRP A 204 7.60 13.00 -10.68
CA TRP A 204 6.16 12.78 -10.61
C TRP A 204 5.38 14.05 -10.98
N SER A 205 4.29 13.87 -11.71
CA SER A 205 3.36 14.95 -12.07
C SER A 205 2.72 15.59 -10.82
N ASP A 206 1.97 16.66 -11.03
CA ASP A 206 1.00 17.13 -10.03
C ASP A 206 -0.03 16.04 -9.73
N TYR A 207 -0.63 16.09 -8.53
CA TYR A 207 -1.65 15.13 -8.12
C TYR A 207 -3.01 15.39 -8.77
N ARG A 208 -3.77 14.31 -8.90
CA ARG A 208 -5.16 14.32 -9.32
C ARG A 208 -5.98 13.44 -8.38
N GLU A 209 -7.17 13.90 -7.99
CA GLU A 209 -8.15 13.06 -7.30
C GLU A 209 -8.69 12.00 -8.26
N VAL A 210 -8.76 10.75 -7.82
CA VAL A 210 -9.23 9.64 -8.65
C VAL A 210 -10.38 8.84 -8.01
N SER A 211 -10.53 8.92 -6.68
CA SER A 211 -11.63 8.27 -5.97
C SER A 211 -11.82 8.84 -4.57
N TRP A 212 -13.07 9.09 -4.18
CA TRP A 212 -13.42 9.41 -2.79
C TRP A 212 -14.94 9.41 -2.59
N GLY A 213 -15.38 9.34 -1.31
CA GLY A 213 -16.78 9.50 -0.93
C GLY A 213 -17.67 8.36 -1.47
N GLY A 214 -18.91 8.70 -1.73
CA GLY A 214 -19.98 7.75 -2.02
C GLY A 214 -20.72 7.32 -0.74
N TYR A 215 -21.87 6.70 -0.92
CA TYR A 215 -22.67 6.18 0.21
C TYR A 215 -22.00 4.98 0.88
N THR A 216 -21.30 4.14 0.09
CA THR A 216 -20.70 2.88 0.54
C THR A 216 -19.56 3.09 1.52
N SER A 217 -18.64 4.01 1.25
CA SER A 217 -17.47 4.28 2.11
C SER A 217 -17.60 5.57 2.92
N GLY A 218 -18.55 6.44 2.56
CA GLY A 218 -18.73 7.73 3.22
C GLY A 218 -17.64 8.74 2.95
N THR A 219 -17.61 9.79 3.78
CA THR A 219 -16.69 10.94 3.66
C THR A 219 -15.83 11.11 4.92
N GLY A 220 -15.61 10.04 5.69
CA GLY A 220 -14.80 10.06 6.91
C GLY A 220 -13.32 10.31 6.63
N PHE A 221 -12.58 10.68 7.65
CA PHE A 221 -11.14 10.91 7.58
C PHE A 221 -10.36 9.65 7.17
N TRP A 222 -10.88 8.46 7.45
CA TRP A 222 -10.27 7.16 7.15
C TRP A 222 -11.01 6.37 6.05
N SER A 223 -11.85 7.03 5.24
CA SER A 223 -12.79 6.34 4.34
C SER A 223 -12.19 5.85 3.02
N ALA A 224 -10.92 6.12 2.73
CA ALA A 224 -10.30 5.75 1.45
C ALA A 224 -8.80 5.49 1.60
N GLU A 225 -8.42 4.58 2.50
CA GLU A 225 -7.03 4.23 2.77
C GLU A 225 -6.55 3.04 1.95
N CYS A 226 -5.23 2.87 1.88
CA CYS A 226 -4.53 1.74 1.26
C CYS A 226 -5.08 1.39 -0.13
N PRO A 227 -5.03 2.35 -1.08
CA PRO A 227 -5.47 2.08 -2.44
C PRO A 227 -4.59 1.00 -3.07
N PHE A 228 -5.23 0.01 -3.70
CA PHE A 228 -4.54 -0.98 -4.52
C PHE A 228 -5.26 -1.13 -5.86
N VAL A 229 -4.52 -1.11 -6.97
CA VAL A 229 -5.10 -1.17 -8.32
C VAL A 229 -4.63 -2.41 -9.06
N VAL A 230 -5.57 -3.18 -9.59
CA VAL A 230 -5.32 -4.32 -10.48
C VAL A 230 -5.88 -4.01 -11.85
N TYR A 231 -5.13 -4.32 -12.91
CA TYR A 231 -5.64 -4.31 -14.28
C TYR A 231 -5.98 -5.73 -14.73
N LEU A 232 -7.22 -5.93 -15.17
CA LEU A 232 -7.71 -7.22 -15.65
C LEU A 232 -8.73 -7.01 -16.78
N ASP A 233 -8.49 -7.64 -17.92
CA ASP A 233 -9.41 -7.72 -19.06
C ASP A 233 -10.04 -6.40 -19.51
N GLY A 234 -9.21 -5.35 -19.59
CA GLY A 234 -9.62 -4.02 -20.05
C GLY A 234 -10.20 -3.11 -18.98
N TYR A 235 -10.19 -3.53 -17.71
CA TYR A 235 -10.62 -2.72 -16.58
C TYR A 235 -9.54 -2.60 -15.51
N TYR A 236 -9.52 -1.46 -14.85
CA TYR A 236 -8.80 -1.20 -13.61
C TYR A 236 -9.75 -1.41 -12.44
N TYR A 237 -9.30 -2.12 -11.41
CA TYR A 237 -10.03 -2.38 -10.18
C TYR A 237 -9.29 -1.72 -9.02
N LEU A 238 -9.88 -0.67 -8.45
CA LEU A 238 -9.36 0.01 -7.27
C LEU A 238 -9.98 -0.60 -6.02
N PHE A 239 -9.14 -1.10 -5.14
CA PHE A 239 -9.47 -1.49 -3.77
C PHE A 239 -9.12 -0.32 -2.86
N ARG A 240 -10.03 0.11 -1.99
CA ARG A 240 -9.78 1.13 -0.96
C ARG A 240 -10.45 0.77 0.34
N THR A 241 -9.69 0.83 1.44
CA THR A 241 -10.14 0.45 2.78
C THR A 241 -10.84 1.60 3.46
N SER A 242 -11.99 1.33 4.08
CA SER A 242 -12.73 2.29 4.91
C SER A 242 -12.87 1.85 6.37
N GLU A 243 -12.58 0.57 6.68
CA GLU A 243 -12.64 0.02 8.03
C GLU A 243 -11.60 -1.09 8.18
N TYR A 244 -10.71 -0.92 9.16
CA TYR A 244 -9.63 -1.89 9.43
C TYR A 244 -10.05 -3.02 10.36
N ARG A 245 -10.85 -2.70 11.37
CA ARG A 245 -11.21 -3.66 12.41
C ARG A 245 -12.42 -4.48 12.00
N SER A 246 -12.54 -5.68 12.55
CA SER A 246 -13.63 -6.61 12.26
C SER A 246 -15.03 -6.02 12.56
N PRO A 247 -15.95 -6.05 11.59
CA PRO A 247 -15.76 -6.53 10.22
C PRO A 247 -15.07 -5.48 9.33
N ALA A 248 -13.87 -5.80 8.86
CA ALA A 248 -13.13 -4.94 7.95
C ALA A 248 -13.87 -4.71 6.64
N ARG A 249 -13.63 -3.56 5.99
CA ARG A 249 -14.28 -3.20 4.74
C ARG A 249 -13.31 -2.57 3.76
N THR A 250 -13.08 -3.26 2.66
CA THR A 250 -12.42 -2.73 1.47
C THR A 250 -13.40 -2.72 0.32
N HIS A 251 -13.65 -1.54 -0.24
CA HIS A 251 -14.57 -1.35 -1.35
C HIS A 251 -13.80 -1.44 -2.66
N VAL A 252 -14.39 -2.14 -3.64
CA VAL A 252 -13.80 -2.33 -4.96
C VAL A 252 -14.58 -1.51 -5.98
N TYR A 253 -13.88 -0.66 -6.72
CA TYR A 253 -14.41 0.16 -7.80
C TYR A 253 -13.77 -0.27 -9.12
N ARG A 254 -14.53 -0.24 -10.21
CA ARG A 254 -14.08 -0.66 -11.54
C ARG A 254 -14.22 0.46 -12.55
N SER A 255 -13.17 0.66 -13.36
CA SER A 255 -13.17 1.66 -14.42
C SER A 255 -12.30 1.23 -15.61
N GLN A 256 -12.61 1.70 -16.80
CA GLN A 256 -11.71 1.65 -17.95
C GLN A 256 -10.71 2.81 -17.96
N ASP A 257 -11.02 3.90 -17.24
CA ASP A 257 -10.11 5.02 -17.03
C ASP A 257 -9.36 4.84 -15.71
N PRO A 258 -8.02 4.69 -15.72
CA PRO A 258 -7.20 4.55 -14.51
C PRO A 258 -7.18 5.81 -13.62
N LEU A 259 -7.67 6.94 -14.12
CA LEU A 259 -7.70 8.21 -13.40
C LEU A 259 -9.09 8.61 -12.89
N ASP A 260 -10.08 7.71 -12.97
CA ASP A 260 -11.43 7.96 -12.46
C ASP A 260 -12.09 6.67 -11.95
N PHE A 261 -12.25 6.57 -10.62
CA PHE A 261 -12.99 5.49 -9.94
C PHE A 261 -14.22 5.99 -9.19
N GLY A 262 -14.69 7.20 -9.50
CA GLY A 262 -15.85 7.85 -8.88
C GLY A 262 -15.44 8.90 -7.84
N LEU A 263 -15.89 10.12 -8.07
CA LEU A 263 -15.66 11.28 -7.20
C LEU A 263 -16.97 11.65 -6.50
N GLY A 264 -17.06 11.39 -5.19
CA GLY A 264 -18.24 11.66 -4.38
C GLY A 264 -19.46 10.76 -4.67
N ASN A 265 -19.27 9.60 -5.34
CA ASN A 265 -20.35 8.70 -5.72
C ASN A 265 -19.90 7.24 -5.83
N ASP A 266 -20.86 6.31 -5.92
CA ASP A 266 -20.64 4.87 -6.03
C ASP A 266 -20.94 4.30 -7.45
N SER A 267 -20.96 5.14 -8.49
CA SER A 267 -21.33 4.69 -9.84
C SER A 267 -20.40 3.61 -10.41
N LYS A 268 -19.17 3.48 -9.88
CA LYS A 268 -18.16 2.51 -10.26
C LYS A 268 -17.91 1.42 -9.21
N TRP A 269 -18.67 1.43 -8.12
CA TRP A 269 -18.60 0.39 -7.09
C TRP A 269 -19.02 -0.96 -7.65
N VAL A 270 -18.28 -2.01 -7.28
CA VAL A 270 -18.49 -3.40 -7.72
C VAL A 270 -18.90 -4.28 -6.55
N THR A 271 -18.13 -4.25 -5.49
CA THR A 271 -18.32 -5.10 -4.31
C THR A 271 -17.59 -4.53 -3.10
N THR A 272 -17.85 -5.14 -1.94
CA THR A 272 -17.11 -4.90 -0.70
C THR A 272 -16.59 -6.21 -0.16
N LEU A 273 -15.27 -6.27 0.10
CA LEU A 273 -14.61 -7.43 0.68
C LEU A 273 -14.32 -7.20 2.16
N ARG A 274 -14.34 -8.29 2.94
CA ARG A 274 -13.98 -8.31 4.36
C ARG A 274 -12.48 -8.45 4.52
N VAL A 275 -11.76 -7.42 4.12
CA VAL A 275 -10.30 -7.31 4.24
C VAL A 275 -9.94 -5.87 4.59
N ALA A 276 -8.77 -5.67 5.21
CA ALA A 276 -8.22 -4.36 5.51
C ALA A 276 -6.82 -4.23 4.89
N ALA A 277 -6.55 -3.08 4.27
CA ALA A 277 -5.28 -2.74 3.63
C ALA A 277 -4.72 -3.87 2.75
N PRO A 278 -5.50 -4.39 1.78
CA PRO A 278 -5.07 -5.55 1.02
C PRO A 278 -3.94 -5.22 0.05
N GLU A 279 -2.96 -6.13 0.00
CA GLU A 279 -2.04 -6.31 -1.12
C GLU A 279 -2.55 -7.45 -2.00
N ILE A 280 -2.49 -7.29 -3.32
CA ILE A 280 -2.89 -8.33 -4.25
C ILE A 280 -1.67 -8.82 -5.00
N VAL A 281 -1.38 -10.11 -4.85
CA VAL A 281 -0.22 -10.77 -5.45
C VAL A 281 -0.70 -11.74 -6.52
N GLN A 282 -0.13 -11.68 -7.71
CA GLN A 282 -0.39 -12.62 -8.80
C GLN A 282 0.83 -13.51 -9.04
N VAL A 283 0.60 -14.81 -9.11
CA VAL A 283 1.61 -15.82 -9.49
C VAL A 283 1.01 -16.74 -10.53
N GLY A 284 1.47 -16.62 -11.76
CA GLY A 284 0.81 -17.28 -12.91
C GLY A 284 -0.63 -16.79 -13.04
N ASP A 285 -1.57 -17.72 -13.08
CA ASP A 285 -3.00 -17.41 -13.16
C ASP A 285 -3.68 -17.28 -11.77
N GLN A 286 -2.95 -17.52 -10.69
CA GLN A 286 -3.49 -17.47 -9.34
C GLN A 286 -3.28 -16.09 -8.72
N TYR A 287 -4.36 -15.53 -8.16
CA TYR A 287 -4.33 -14.31 -7.35
C TYR A 287 -4.46 -14.63 -5.87
N TYR A 288 -3.79 -13.83 -5.06
CA TYR A 288 -3.86 -13.85 -3.59
C TYR A 288 -4.22 -12.45 -3.10
N ILE A 289 -4.91 -12.39 -1.98
CA ILE A 289 -5.29 -11.14 -1.30
C ILE A 289 -4.93 -11.23 0.18
N SER A 290 -4.28 -10.20 0.69
CA SER A 290 -3.94 -10.12 2.11
C SER A 290 -4.96 -9.31 2.92
N THR A 291 -4.86 -9.42 4.25
CA THR A 291 -5.60 -8.59 5.20
C THR A 291 -4.84 -8.39 6.50
N VAL A 292 -5.06 -7.23 7.12
CA VAL A 292 -4.65 -6.89 8.50
C VAL A 292 -5.88 -6.64 9.39
N GLU A 293 -7.00 -7.30 9.13
CA GLU A 293 -8.24 -7.15 9.93
C GLU A 293 -8.00 -7.40 11.42
N ASP A 294 -7.15 -8.39 11.74
CA ASP A 294 -6.64 -8.60 13.09
C ASP A 294 -5.30 -7.87 13.27
N LEU A 295 -5.36 -6.60 13.63
CA LEU A 295 -4.18 -5.75 13.82
C LEU A 295 -3.18 -6.29 14.85
N LYS A 296 -3.63 -7.13 15.76
CA LYS A 296 -2.78 -7.79 16.78
C LYS A 296 -2.38 -9.22 16.39
N GLY A 297 -3.03 -9.82 15.42
CA GLY A 297 -2.72 -11.16 14.92
C GLY A 297 -1.63 -11.18 13.85
N GLY A 298 -1.45 -10.08 13.12
CA GLY A 298 -0.50 -9.98 12.02
C GLY A 298 -1.18 -9.96 10.64
N VAL A 299 -0.47 -10.46 9.62
CA VAL A 299 -0.94 -10.42 8.23
C VAL A 299 -1.41 -11.80 7.78
N GLN A 300 -2.61 -11.86 7.26
CA GLN A 300 -3.21 -13.06 6.68
C GLN A 300 -3.28 -12.93 5.15
N LEU A 301 -3.31 -14.09 4.48
CA LEU A 301 -3.44 -14.23 3.04
C LEU A 301 -4.57 -15.20 2.73
N ALA A 302 -5.28 -14.98 1.63
CA ALA A 302 -6.24 -15.91 1.04
C ALA A 302 -6.07 -15.95 -0.48
N ARG A 303 -6.65 -16.93 -1.14
CA ARG A 303 -6.79 -16.91 -2.60
C ARG A 303 -7.87 -15.90 -3.00
N LEU A 304 -7.68 -15.29 -4.17
CA LEU A 304 -8.64 -14.37 -4.78
C LEU A 304 -9.07 -14.94 -6.13
N LYS A 305 -10.36 -14.96 -6.40
CA LYS A 305 -10.95 -15.30 -7.69
C LYS A 305 -11.61 -14.09 -8.32
N TRP A 306 -11.63 -14.10 -9.64
CA TRP A 306 -12.35 -13.12 -10.46
C TRP A 306 -13.50 -13.85 -11.18
N LEU A 307 -14.76 -13.52 -10.81
CA LEU A 307 -15.98 -14.10 -11.37
C LEU A 307 -16.55 -13.23 -12.49
#